data_1932bbcd941b20024ce77d01dfb992fa
#
_entry.id   1932bbcd941b20024ce77d01dfb992fa
#
_cell.length_a   1.000
_cell.length_b   1.000
_cell.length_c   1.000
_cell.angle_alpha   90.00
_cell.angle_beta   90.00
_cell.angle_gamma   90.00
#
_symmetry.space_group_name_H-M   'P 1'
#
loop_
_entity.id
_entity.type
_entity.pdbx_description
1 polymer ?
#
loop_
_entity_poly.entity_id
_entity_poly.type
_entity_poly.pdbx_seq_one_letter_code
_entity_poly.pdbx_strand_id
1 'polypeptide(L)'
;MSRIMIAGTGSGCGKTTIVCGLCQCFKDMGLKTSALKCGPDYIDSMFHSRVLNMRTGNLDSWFCDDETIKYLLARKECESDITIVEGVMGYFDGQGFGTKGSSYDIAGITDTPVILIVNCRGMSNSIGAVIKGYTGYEKDSHIRGVIFNNLSSRLYKDAAQMVKEMGIEPLGYLPYKKEAVLESRHLGLVTSAEVEHFQEKVTCIASQMKETLDIDGILKIAENASE
;
A
#
# COMPACT_ATOMS: atom_id res chain seq x y z
N MET A 1 16.59 6.92 4.20
CA MET A 1 15.77 5.87 4.84
C MET A 1 14.71 5.40 3.87
N SER A 2 14.41 4.08 3.79
CA SER A 2 13.52 3.56 2.75
C SER A 2 12.06 3.60 3.21
N ARG A 3 11.19 4.27 2.47
CA ARG A 3 9.74 4.29 2.74
C ARG A 3 8.91 4.33 1.46
N ILE A 4 7.74 3.75 1.52
CA ILE A 4 6.72 3.80 0.46
C ILE A 4 5.33 3.93 1.05
N MET A 5 4.43 4.55 0.30
CA MET A 5 3.01 4.52 0.60
C MET A 5 2.29 3.56 -0.36
N ILE A 6 1.46 2.69 0.18
CA ILE A 6 0.53 1.86 -0.59
C ILE A 6 -0.85 2.50 -0.52
N ALA A 7 -1.24 3.18 -1.58
CA ALA A 7 -2.53 3.84 -1.71
C ALA A 7 -3.44 3.11 -2.70
N GLY A 8 -4.69 3.48 -2.78
CA GLY A 8 -5.62 2.79 -3.68
C GLY A 8 -6.67 3.69 -4.31
N THR A 9 -7.30 3.21 -5.36
CA THR A 9 -8.36 3.92 -6.09
C THR A 9 -9.70 3.99 -5.34
N GLY A 10 -9.77 3.39 -4.15
CA GLY A 10 -10.96 3.43 -3.30
C GLY A 10 -10.87 2.42 -2.16
N SER A 11 -11.90 2.38 -1.32
CA SER A 11 -12.04 1.34 -0.30
C SER A 11 -12.23 -0.03 -0.96
N GLY A 12 -11.69 -1.10 -0.33
CA GLY A 12 -11.83 -2.46 -0.84
C GLY A 12 -11.01 -2.78 -2.10
N CYS A 13 -10.10 -1.90 -2.55
CA CYS A 13 -9.23 -2.17 -3.71
C CYS A 13 -8.08 -3.16 -3.43
N GLY A 14 -7.90 -3.59 -2.16
CA GLY A 14 -6.92 -4.60 -1.75
C GLY A 14 -5.68 -4.07 -1.04
N LYS A 15 -5.67 -2.80 -0.58
CA LYS A 15 -4.51 -2.19 0.12
C LYS A 15 -3.99 -3.06 1.26
N THR A 16 -4.84 -3.39 2.24
CA THR A 16 -4.45 -4.17 3.41
C THR A 16 -3.86 -5.54 3.05
N THR A 17 -4.48 -6.24 2.09
CA THR A 17 -3.97 -7.52 1.59
C THR A 17 -2.57 -7.38 0.99
N ILE A 18 -2.36 -6.33 0.18
CA ILE A 18 -1.08 -6.07 -0.48
C ILE A 18 -0.03 -5.63 0.55
N VAL A 19 -0.37 -4.77 1.49
CA VAL A 19 0.53 -4.36 2.58
C VAL A 19 0.98 -5.57 3.39
N CYS A 20 0.05 -6.43 3.84
CA CYS A 20 0.39 -7.64 4.59
C CYS A 20 1.33 -8.57 3.80
N GLY A 21 1.04 -8.78 2.52
CA GLY A 21 1.88 -9.61 1.65
C GLY A 21 3.29 -9.03 1.44
N LEU A 22 3.40 -7.72 1.19
CA LEU A 22 4.70 -7.03 1.06
C LEU A 22 5.49 -7.07 2.37
N CYS A 23 4.85 -6.82 3.52
CA CYS A 23 5.49 -6.95 4.82
C CYS A 23 6.08 -8.35 5.03
N GLN A 24 5.35 -9.40 4.64
CA GLN A 24 5.86 -10.77 4.71
C GLN A 24 7.00 -11.01 3.70
N CYS A 25 6.89 -10.49 2.47
CA CYS A 25 7.99 -10.58 1.49
C CYS A 25 9.27 -9.95 2.02
N PHE A 26 9.20 -8.75 2.58
CA PHE A 26 10.36 -8.06 3.15
C PHE A 26 10.93 -8.77 4.38
N LYS A 27 10.06 -9.30 5.25
CA LYS A 27 10.48 -10.12 6.39
C LYS A 27 11.22 -11.39 5.92
N ASP A 28 10.74 -12.06 4.88
CA ASP A 28 11.39 -13.25 4.30
C ASP A 28 12.76 -12.92 3.66
N MET A 29 12.97 -11.67 3.25
CA MET A 29 14.26 -11.14 2.78
C MET A 29 15.18 -10.71 3.94
N GLY A 30 14.74 -10.83 5.19
CA GLY A 30 15.50 -10.45 6.38
C GLY A 30 15.44 -8.96 6.73
N LEU A 31 14.58 -8.17 6.08
CA LEU A 31 14.42 -6.75 6.35
C LEU A 31 13.54 -6.51 7.58
N LYS A 32 13.98 -5.62 8.46
CA LYS A 32 13.12 -5.08 9.53
C LYS A 32 12.12 -4.12 8.91
N THR A 33 10.85 -4.47 8.99
CA THR A 33 9.77 -3.71 8.38
C THR A 33 8.89 -3.06 9.45
N SER A 34 8.51 -1.81 9.27
CA SER A 34 7.48 -1.11 10.02
C SER A 34 6.27 -0.83 9.13
N ALA A 35 5.07 -0.84 9.71
CA ALA A 35 3.85 -0.44 9.02
C ALA A 35 3.18 0.72 9.76
N LEU A 36 2.85 1.79 9.02
CA LEU A 36 2.08 2.92 9.50
C LEU A 36 0.77 2.99 8.73
N LYS A 37 -0.32 3.38 9.39
CA LYS A 37 -1.64 3.56 8.77
C LYS A 37 -1.96 5.05 8.65
N CYS A 38 -2.43 5.51 7.49
CA CYS A 38 -3.01 6.83 7.37
C CYS A 38 -4.34 6.91 8.13
N GLY A 39 -4.56 8.02 8.83
CA GLY A 39 -5.79 8.29 9.57
C GLY A 39 -5.93 7.52 10.89
N PRO A 40 -7.10 7.63 11.56
CA PRO A 40 -7.34 7.12 12.90
C PRO A 40 -7.77 5.64 12.94
N ASP A 41 -7.48 4.87 11.90
CA ASP A 41 -7.84 3.46 11.83
C ASP A 41 -6.87 2.60 12.65
N TYR A 42 -7.22 2.34 13.91
CA TYR A 42 -6.44 1.50 14.81
C TYR A 42 -6.60 -0.01 14.56
N ILE A 43 -7.65 -0.42 13.83
CA ILE A 43 -7.95 -1.84 13.61
C ILE A 43 -6.89 -2.48 12.73
N ASP A 44 -6.56 -1.85 11.59
CA ASP A 44 -5.50 -2.34 10.69
C ASP A 44 -4.13 -2.33 11.39
N SER A 45 -3.82 -1.29 12.17
CA SER A 45 -2.57 -1.22 12.93
C SER A 45 -2.46 -2.34 13.97
N MET A 46 -3.54 -2.66 14.68
CA MET A 46 -3.58 -3.79 15.62
C MET A 46 -3.43 -5.14 14.90
N PHE A 47 -4.04 -5.30 13.74
CA PHE A 47 -3.91 -6.50 12.92
C PHE A 47 -2.46 -6.72 12.47
N HIS A 48 -1.81 -5.71 11.89
CA HIS A 48 -0.40 -5.78 11.51
C HIS A 48 0.51 -6.13 12.69
N SER A 49 0.26 -5.52 13.85
CA SER A 49 1.02 -5.81 15.06
C SER A 49 0.87 -7.27 15.50
N ARG A 50 -0.35 -7.78 15.55
CA ARG A 50 -0.63 -9.13 16.08
C ARG A 50 -0.30 -10.25 15.09
N VAL A 51 -0.72 -10.08 13.82
CA VAL A 51 -0.58 -11.14 12.81
C VAL A 51 0.83 -11.18 12.23
N LEU A 52 1.44 -10.01 11.97
CA LEU A 52 2.76 -9.92 11.35
C LEU A 52 3.89 -9.75 12.37
N ASN A 53 3.55 -9.57 13.65
CA ASN A 53 4.51 -9.26 14.73
C ASN A 53 5.41 -8.08 14.37
N MET A 54 4.80 -6.97 13.95
CA MET A 54 5.48 -5.78 13.46
C MET A 54 5.24 -4.58 14.36
N ARG A 55 6.15 -3.61 14.27
CA ARG A 55 5.95 -2.29 14.86
C ARG A 55 5.00 -1.48 13.98
N THR A 56 3.94 -0.96 14.57
CA THR A 56 2.88 -0.24 13.88
C THR A 56 2.63 1.13 14.51
N GLY A 57 1.85 1.94 13.84
CA GLY A 57 1.41 3.26 14.31
C GLY A 57 0.49 3.91 13.29
N ASN A 58 0.05 5.13 13.59
CA ASN A 58 -0.83 5.89 12.72
C ASN A 58 -0.19 7.24 12.38
N LEU A 59 -0.45 7.72 11.17
CA LEU A 59 -0.17 9.07 10.71
C LEU A 59 -1.51 9.73 10.40
N ASP A 60 -1.89 10.74 11.18
CA ASP A 60 -3.20 11.37 11.08
C ASP A 60 -3.06 12.89 11.06
N SER A 61 -3.19 13.49 9.87
CA SER A 61 -3.12 14.95 9.66
C SER A 61 -4.38 15.70 10.11
N TRP A 62 -5.38 14.99 10.63
CA TRP A 62 -6.52 15.58 11.29
C TRP A 62 -6.19 15.98 12.75
N PHE A 63 -5.49 15.09 13.46
CA PHE A 63 -5.14 15.26 14.87
C PHE A 63 -3.74 15.84 15.10
N CYS A 64 -2.83 15.69 14.12
CA CYS A 64 -1.45 16.09 14.24
C CYS A 64 -1.10 17.16 13.21
N ASP A 65 -0.22 18.07 13.57
CA ASP A 65 0.41 18.98 12.64
C ASP A 65 1.49 18.28 11.80
N ASP A 66 1.95 18.93 10.74
CA ASP A 66 2.90 18.37 9.78
C ASP A 66 4.22 17.97 10.45
N GLU A 67 4.72 18.73 11.42
CA GLU A 67 5.96 18.43 12.13
C GLU A 67 5.83 17.19 13.01
N THR A 68 4.68 17.02 13.66
CA THR A 68 4.37 15.81 14.43
C THR A 68 4.30 14.58 13.53
N ILE A 69 3.68 14.70 12.34
CA ILE A 69 3.61 13.60 11.36
C ILE A 69 4.99 13.20 10.89
N LYS A 70 5.84 14.16 10.50
CA LYS A 70 7.23 13.91 10.10
C LYS A 70 8.02 13.25 11.22
N TYR A 71 7.87 13.73 12.46
CA TYR A 71 8.53 13.14 13.62
C TYR A 71 8.11 11.68 13.86
N LEU A 72 6.80 11.38 13.79
CA LEU A 72 6.27 10.03 13.98
C LEU A 72 6.79 9.07 12.89
N LEU A 73 6.86 9.53 11.64
CA LEU A 73 7.43 8.77 10.54
C LEU A 73 8.92 8.53 10.76
N ALA A 74 9.72 9.57 10.96
CA ALA A 74 11.17 9.47 11.16
C ALA A 74 11.53 8.54 12.33
N ARG A 75 10.77 8.59 13.42
CA ARG A 75 10.94 7.67 14.55
C ARG A 75 10.77 6.21 14.15
N LYS A 76 9.83 5.89 13.24
CA LYS A 76 9.63 4.52 12.75
C LYS A 76 10.72 4.10 11.76
N GLU A 77 11.14 5.01 10.91
CA GLU A 77 12.25 4.78 9.98
C GLU A 77 13.56 4.47 10.69
N CYS A 78 13.87 5.15 11.81
CA CYS A 78 15.05 4.85 12.63
C CYS A 78 15.05 3.42 13.23
N GLU A 79 13.90 2.79 13.30
CA GLU A 79 13.71 1.48 13.93
C GLU A 79 13.61 0.33 12.90
N SER A 80 13.61 0.62 11.59
CA SER A 80 13.37 -0.33 10.50
C SER A 80 14.24 -0.06 9.27
N ASP A 81 14.42 -1.10 8.45
CA ASP A 81 15.12 -0.98 7.17
C ASP A 81 14.19 -0.43 6.08
N ILE A 82 12.88 -0.69 6.22
CA ILE A 82 11.84 -0.16 5.34
C ILE A 82 10.54 0.12 6.11
N THR A 83 9.91 1.25 5.81
CA THR A 83 8.61 1.64 6.37
C THR A 83 7.54 1.66 5.27
N ILE A 84 6.46 0.90 5.48
CA ILE A 84 5.28 0.93 4.61
C ILE A 84 4.22 1.81 5.27
N VAL A 85 3.72 2.80 4.53
CA VAL A 85 2.56 3.61 4.93
C VAL A 85 1.34 3.10 4.18
N GLU A 86 0.38 2.53 4.90
CA GLU A 86 -0.88 2.08 4.32
C GLU A 86 -1.87 3.24 4.25
N GLY A 87 -2.34 3.55 3.03
CA GLY A 87 -3.34 4.58 2.79
C GLY A 87 -4.74 4.21 3.30
N VAL A 88 -5.57 5.23 3.48
CA VAL A 88 -6.97 5.11 3.88
C VAL A 88 -7.88 5.44 2.68
N MET A 89 -9.06 4.81 2.59
CA MET A 89 -10.08 5.05 1.54
C MET A 89 -9.48 5.08 0.12
N GLY A 90 -9.90 6.00 -0.75
CA GLY A 90 -9.21 6.35 -1.99
C GLY A 90 -8.10 7.35 -1.73
N TYR A 91 -7.13 7.40 -2.62
CA TYR A 91 -5.89 8.18 -2.45
C TYR A 91 -6.15 9.67 -2.14
N PHE A 92 -7.12 10.28 -2.81
CA PHE A 92 -7.48 11.68 -2.63
C PHE A 92 -8.65 11.91 -1.68
N ASP A 93 -9.25 10.83 -1.11
CA ASP A 93 -10.42 10.93 -0.24
C ASP A 93 -9.99 11.44 1.15
N GLY A 94 -10.31 12.69 1.42
CA GLY A 94 -10.07 13.34 2.70
C GLY A 94 -11.37 13.82 3.34
N GLN A 95 -11.31 14.93 4.04
CA GLN A 95 -12.48 15.50 4.70
C GLN A 95 -13.46 16.09 3.68
N GLY A 96 -14.67 15.59 3.64
CA GLY A 96 -15.69 16.00 2.68
C GLY A 96 -15.24 15.70 1.26
N PHE A 97 -15.22 16.73 0.39
CA PHE A 97 -14.66 16.65 -0.97
C PHE A 97 -13.24 17.22 -1.07
N GLY A 98 -12.56 17.46 0.06
CA GLY A 98 -11.18 17.94 0.09
C GLY A 98 -10.17 16.81 0.24
N THR A 99 -8.89 17.15 0.03
CA THR A 99 -7.77 16.21 0.16
C THR A 99 -7.14 16.21 1.55
N LYS A 100 -7.48 17.15 2.44
CA LYS A 100 -6.94 17.20 3.80
C LYS A 100 -7.37 15.96 4.61
N GLY A 101 -6.40 15.32 5.27
CA GLY A 101 -6.61 14.07 5.99
C GLY A 101 -6.59 12.83 5.09
N SER A 102 -6.38 12.99 3.78
CA SER A 102 -6.26 11.88 2.84
C SER A 102 -4.87 11.23 2.85
N SER A 103 -4.74 10.11 2.14
CA SER A 103 -3.43 9.50 1.87
C SER A 103 -2.52 10.44 1.06
N TYR A 104 -3.09 11.23 0.15
CA TYR A 104 -2.38 12.25 -0.63
C TYR A 104 -1.79 13.33 0.27
N ASP A 105 -2.56 13.83 1.23
CA ASP A 105 -2.12 14.83 2.20
C ASP A 105 -0.89 14.33 3.00
N ILE A 106 -0.97 13.11 3.52
CA ILE A 106 0.16 12.47 4.23
C ILE A 106 1.36 12.27 3.31
N ALA A 107 1.16 11.83 2.06
CA ALA A 107 2.25 11.67 1.09
C ALA A 107 2.96 13.00 0.80
N GLY A 108 2.20 14.10 0.66
CA GLY A 108 2.74 15.44 0.46
C GLY A 108 3.50 15.98 1.68
N ILE A 109 2.93 15.84 2.89
CA ILE A 109 3.60 16.27 4.13
C ILE A 109 4.94 15.57 4.33
N THR A 110 5.01 14.26 3.99
CA THR A 110 6.17 13.41 4.25
C THR A 110 7.06 13.19 3.02
N ASP A 111 6.72 13.75 1.88
CA ASP A 111 7.38 13.49 0.58
C ASP A 111 7.61 11.99 0.32
N THR A 112 6.57 11.19 0.60
CA THR A 112 6.63 9.74 0.48
C THR A 112 6.19 9.29 -0.91
N PRO A 113 7.03 8.52 -1.65
CA PRO A 113 6.63 7.97 -2.94
C PRO A 113 5.49 6.96 -2.79
N VAL A 114 4.56 7.00 -3.75
CA VAL A 114 3.30 6.26 -3.70
C VAL A 114 3.27 5.16 -4.76
N ILE A 115 2.84 3.97 -4.34
CA ILE A 115 2.44 2.88 -5.22
C ILE A 115 0.91 2.80 -5.18
N LEU A 116 0.28 3.03 -6.33
CA LEU A 116 -1.18 3.01 -6.46
C LEU A 116 -1.69 1.60 -6.74
N ILE A 117 -2.60 1.12 -5.92
CA ILE A 117 -3.32 -0.13 -6.15
C ILE A 117 -4.58 0.15 -6.97
N VAL A 118 -4.66 -0.46 -8.15
CA VAL A 118 -5.82 -0.36 -9.04
C VAL A 118 -6.55 -1.69 -9.07
N ASN A 119 -7.83 -1.68 -8.65
CA ASN A 119 -8.68 -2.86 -8.79
C ASN A 119 -9.14 -2.97 -10.25
N CYS A 120 -8.59 -3.93 -10.98
CA CYS A 120 -8.79 -4.11 -12.42
C CYS A 120 -9.94 -5.07 -12.76
N ARG A 121 -10.76 -5.48 -11.78
CA ARG A 121 -11.85 -6.43 -12.02
C ARG A 121 -12.85 -5.88 -13.04
N GLY A 122 -13.04 -6.62 -14.15
CA GLY A 122 -13.93 -6.23 -15.24
C GLY A 122 -13.43 -5.07 -16.10
N MET A 123 -12.14 -4.72 -15.99
CA MET A 123 -11.52 -3.65 -16.78
C MET A 123 -10.52 -4.20 -17.81
N SER A 124 -10.32 -3.42 -18.86
CA SER A 124 -9.23 -3.56 -19.84
C SER A 124 -8.60 -2.19 -20.12
N ASN A 125 -8.82 -1.59 -21.26
CA ASN A 125 -8.26 -0.28 -21.60
C ASN A 125 -8.68 0.86 -20.65
N SER A 126 -9.83 0.74 -19.96
CA SER A 126 -10.27 1.70 -18.92
C SER A 126 -9.32 1.80 -17.73
N ILE A 127 -8.44 0.81 -17.50
CA ILE A 127 -7.37 0.88 -16.50
C ILE A 127 -6.50 2.11 -16.72
N GLY A 128 -6.13 2.40 -17.97
CA GLY A 128 -5.34 3.57 -18.32
C GLY A 128 -6.04 4.90 -18.01
N ALA A 129 -7.34 4.98 -18.25
CA ALA A 129 -8.11 6.19 -17.91
C ALA A 129 -8.13 6.43 -16.39
N VAL A 130 -8.28 5.38 -15.58
CA VAL A 130 -8.22 5.46 -14.13
C VAL A 130 -6.84 5.94 -13.68
N ILE A 131 -5.76 5.30 -14.14
CA ILE A 131 -4.40 5.66 -13.74
C ILE A 131 -4.06 7.09 -14.17
N LYS A 132 -4.38 7.47 -15.42
CA LYS A 132 -4.17 8.83 -15.91
C LYS A 132 -4.94 9.87 -15.10
N GLY A 133 -6.16 9.54 -14.66
CA GLY A 133 -6.93 10.39 -13.75
C GLY A 133 -6.18 10.61 -12.44
N TYR A 134 -5.72 9.53 -11.79
CA TYR A 134 -5.01 9.62 -10.51
C TYR A 134 -3.66 10.32 -10.60
N THR A 135 -2.89 10.10 -11.67
CA THR A 135 -1.57 10.72 -11.84
C THR A 135 -1.63 12.18 -12.28
N GLY A 136 -2.75 12.60 -12.87
CA GLY A 136 -2.94 13.97 -13.38
C GLY A 136 -3.96 14.81 -12.62
N TYR A 137 -4.59 14.27 -11.57
CA TYR A 137 -5.63 14.99 -10.81
C TYR A 137 -5.05 16.15 -10.00
N GLU A 138 -3.92 15.93 -9.36
CA GLU A 138 -3.15 16.95 -8.64
C GLU A 138 -1.80 17.18 -9.31
N LYS A 139 -1.21 18.37 -9.10
CA LYS A 139 0.03 18.80 -9.77
C LYS A 139 1.20 17.85 -9.50
N ASP A 140 1.33 17.35 -8.27
CA ASP A 140 2.25 16.27 -7.91
C ASP A 140 1.48 15.20 -7.13
N SER A 141 1.24 14.08 -7.80
CA SER A 141 0.51 12.98 -7.20
C SER A 141 1.39 12.08 -6.34
N HIS A 142 2.70 12.27 -6.31
CA HIS A 142 3.69 11.38 -5.70
C HIS A 142 3.60 9.90 -6.18
N ILE A 143 2.73 9.57 -7.13
CA ILE A 143 2.56 8.21 -7.66
C ILE A 143 3.75 7.89 -8.56
N ARG A 144 4.53 6.88 -8.17
CA ARG A 144 5.73 6.42 -8.89
C ARG A 144 5.55 5.04 -9.50
N GLY A 145 4.61 4.26 -8.98
CA GLY A 145 4.35 2.90 -9.46
C GLY A 145 2.89 2.47 -9.31
N VAL A 146 2.52 1.42 -10.00
CA VAL A 146 1.18 0.82 -9.98
C VAL A 146 1.26 -0.69 -9.81
N ILE A 147 0.41 -1.22 -8.93
CA ILE A 147 0.13 -2.66 -8.83
C ILE A 147 -1.32 -2.90 -9.29
N PHE A 148 -1.48 -3.84 -10.21
CA PHE A 148 -2.78 -4.21 -10.77
C PHE A 148 -3.40 -5.34 -9.95
N ASN A 149 -4.37 -5.04 -9.11
CA ASN A 149 -5.09 -6.04 -8.34
C ASN A 149 -6.29 -6.61 -9.13
N ASN A 150 -6.55 -7.90 -8.99
CA ASN A 150 -7.59 -8.64 -9.71
C ASN A 150 -7.42 -8.61 -11.25
N LEU A 151 -6.16 -8.60 -11.72
CA LEU A 151 -5.82 -8.67 -13.14
C LEU A 151 -5.32 -10.07 -13.50
N SER A 152 -5.72 -10.59 -14.65
CA SER A 152 -5.20 -11.86 -15.17
C SER A 152 -3.81 -11.66 -15.80
N SER A 153 -2.98 -12.71 -15.76
CA SER A 153 -1.66 -12.71 -16.43
C SER A 153 -1.73 -12.36 -17.92
N ARG A 154 -2.81 -12.78 -18.59
CA ARG A 154 -3.04 -12.51 -20.02
C ARG A 154 -3.10 -11.01 -20.34
N LEU A 155 -3.70 -10.20 -19.46
CA LEU A 155 -3.89 -8.77 -19.68
C LEU A 155 -2.72 -7.93 -19.13
N TYR A 156 -1.86 -8.52 -18.31
CA TYR A 156 -0.80 -7.78 -17.63
C TYR A 156 0.18 -7.11 -18.59
N LYS A 157 0.61 -7.83 -19.64
CA LYS A 157 1.60 -7.29 -20.60
C LYS A 157 1.13 -5.98 -21.23
N ASP A 158 -0.13 -5.95 -21.67
CA ASP A 158 -0.69 -4.77 -22.34
C ASP A 158 -0.92 -3.63 -21.34
N ALA A 159 -1.40 -3.97 -20.14
CA ALA A 159 -1.59 -2.99 -19.05
C ALA A 159 -0.25 -2.38 -18.59
N ALA A 160 0.80 -3.19 -18.45
CA ALA A 160 2.13 -2.75 -18.07
C ALA A 160 2.74 -1.82 -19.12
N GLN A 161 2.64 -2.18 -20.42
CA GLN A 161 3.12 -1.35 -21.50
C GLN A 161 2.44 0.03 -21.51
N MET A 162 1.11 0.05 -21.41
CA MET A 162 0.31 1.27 -21.37
C MET A 162 0.73 2.20 -20.21
N VAL A 163 0.96 1.65 -19.01
CA VAL A 163 1.34 2.44 -17.83
C VAL A 163 2.78 2.95 -17.95
N LYS A 164 3.67 2.15 -18.52
CA LYS A 164 5.05 2.57 -18.77
C LYS A 164 5.14 3.73 -19.75
N GLU A 165 4.26 3.77 -20.76
CA GLU A 165 4.15 4.90 -21.68
C GLU A 165 3.66 6.20 -21.01
N MET A 166 3.02 6.09 -19.83
CA MET A 166 2.65 7.23 -18.99
C MET A 166 3.78 7.70 -18.06
N GLY A 167 4.95 7.03 -18.08
CA GLY A 167 6.08 7.35 -17.20
C GLY A 167 5.92 6.83 -15.77
N ILE A 168 5.05 5.84 -15.55
CA ILE A 168 4.80 5.21 -14.25
C ILE A 168 5.31 3.76 -14.28
N GLU A 169 5.93 3.30 -13.19
CA GLU A 169 6.46 1.92 -13.12
C GLU A 169 5.35 0.89 -12.92
N PRO A 170 5.20 -0.09 -13.84
CA PRO A 170 4.28 -1.20 -13.65
C PRO A 170 4.94 -2.26 -12.75
N LEU A 171 4.53 -2.33 -11.49
CA LEU A 171 5.15 -3.16 -10.46
C LEU A 171 4.55 -4.58 -10.35
N GLY A 172 3.78 -4.99 -11.32
CA GLY A 172 3.22 -6.33 -11.36
C GLY A 172 1.71 -6.39 -11.14
N TYR A 173 1.20 -7.59 -10.97
CA TYR A 173 -0.23 -7.84 -10.84
C TYR A 173 -0.54 -8.94 -9.82
N LEU A 174 -1.75 -8.93 -9.30
CA LEU A 174 -2.31 -10.02 -8.49
C LEU A 174 -3.57 -10.55 -9.17
N PRO A 175 -3.61 -11.85 -9.51
CA PRO A 175 -4.84 -12.47 -9.97
C PRO A 175 -5.86 -12.59 -8.83
N TYR A 176 -7.15 -12.57 -9.16
CA TYR A 176 -8.17 -12.83 -8.16
C TYR A 176 -8.04 -14.26 -7.60
N LYS A 177 -7.83 -14.37 -6.30
CA LYS A 177 -7.88 -15.64 -5.56
C LYS A 177 -8.79 -15.45 -4.35
N LYS A 178 -9.87 -16.23 -4.28
CA LYS A 178 -10.84 -16.14 -3.19
C LYS A 178 -10.18 -16.41 -1.82
N GLU A 179 -9.23 -17.31 -1.79
CA GLU A 179 -8.49 -17.73 -0.59
C GLU A 179 -7.52 -16.65 -0.07
N ALA A 180 -7.12 -15.71 -0.95
CA ALA A 180 -6.18 -14.63 -0.64
C ALA A 180 -6.86 -13.34 -0.18
N VAL A 181 -8.18 -13.32 -0.04
CA VAL A 181 -8.91 -12.15 0.44
C VAL A 181 -8.85 -12.10 1.96
N LEU A 182 -8.26 -11.01 2.49
CA LEU A 182 -8.34 -10.69 3.92
C LEU A 182 -9.62 -9.88 4.15
N GLU A 183 -10.59 -10.45 4.87
CA GLU A 183 -11.82 -9.75 5.22
C GLU A 183 -11.55 -8.75 6.34
N SER A 184 -11.61 -7.45 6.03
CA SER A 184 -11.24 -6.36 6.95
C SER A 184 -12.20 -6.15 8.13
N ARG A 185 -13.41 -6.72 8.12
CA ARG A 185 -14.48 -6.35 9.06
C ARG A 185 -14.32 -6.90 10.49
N HIS A 186 -13.39 -7.83 10.76
CA HIS A 186 -13.22 -8.48 12.08
C HIS A 186 -11.80 -8.44 12.63
N LEU A 187 -10.91 -7.62 12.06
CA LEU A 187 -9.47 -7.64 12.37
C LEU A 187 -9.09 -7.15 13.79
N GLY A 188 -10.01 -6.47 14.50
CA GLY A 188 -9.68 -5.83 15.77
C GLY A 188 -9.64 -6.75 17.01
N LEU A 189 -10.33 -7.90 16.97
CA LEU A 189 -10.42 -8.87 18.09
C LEU A 189 -10.11 -10.29 17.58
N VAL A 190 -8.87 -10.51 17.16
CA VAL A 190 -8.44 -11.80 16.59
C VAL A 190 -8.02 -12.73 17.72
N THR A 191 -8.60 -13.93 17.76
CA THR A 191 -8.17 -15.01 18.67
C THR A 191 -6.86 -15.64 18.23
N SER A 192 -6.18 -16.40 19.08
CA SER A 192 -4.91 -17.05 18.72
C SER A 192 -5.04 -18.00 17.51
N ALA A 193 -6.15 -18.74 17.42
CA ALA A 193 -6.41 -19.64 16.29
C ALA A 193 -6.65 -18.85 14.97
N GLU A 194 -7.32 -17.70 15.06
CA GLU A 194 -7.49 -16.82 13.92
C GLU A 194 -6.16 -16.18 13.47
N VAL A 195 -5.25 -15.89 14.40
CA VAL A 195 -3.90 -15.39 14.07
C VAL A 195 -3.14 -16.40 13.22
N GLU A 196 -3.12 -17.67 13.58
CA GLU A 196 -2.48 -18.73 12.79
C GLU A 196 -3.07 -18.82 11.38
N HIS A 197 -4.39 -18.85 11.28
CA HIS A 197 -5.08 -18.87 9.98
C HIS A 197 -4.76 -17.64 9.11
N PHE A 198 -4.67 -16.44 9.70
CA PHE A 198 -4.26 -15.22 8.97
C PHE A 198 -2.79 -15.27 8.55
N GLN A 199 -1.89 -15.83 9.37
CA GLN A 199 -0.49 -16.02 9.01
C GLN A 199 -0.32 -16.96 7.81
N GLU A 200 -1.06 -18.05 7.75
CA GLU A 200 -1.09 -18.95 6.60
C GLU A 200 -1.56 -18.22 5.32
N LYS A 201 -2.64 -17.45 5.43
CA LYS A 201 -3.14 -16.63 4.31
C LYS A 201 -2.10 -15.60 3.84
N VAL A 202 -1.47 -14.88 4.76
CA VAL A 202 -0.43 -13.89 4.44
C VAL A 202 0.76 -14.55 3.76
N THR A 203 1.18 -15.73 4.21
CA THR A 203 2.26 -16.49 3.58
C THR A 203 1.90 -16.90 2.14
N CYS A 204 0.66 -17.34 1.92
CA CYS A 204 0.16 -17.66 0.57
C CYS A 204 0.15 -16.41 -0.34
N ILE A 205 -0.31 -15.27 0.18
CA ILE A 205 -0.31 -13.98 -0.52
C ILE A 205 1.13 -13.57 -0.88
N ALA A 206 2.05 -13.63 0.08
CA ALA A 206 3.45 -13.29 -0.15
C ALA A 206 4.11 -14.18 -1.21
N SER A 207 3.85 -15.48 -1.19
CA SER A 207 4.33 -16.40 -2.22
C SER A 207 3.82 -16.01 -3.61
N GLN A 208 2.54 -15.67 -3.73
CA GLN A 208 1.97 -15.19 -5.00
C GLN A 208 2.61 -13.87 -5.45
N MET A 209 2.87 -12.95 -4.51
CA MET A 209 3.50 -11.67 -4.82
C MET A 209 4.92 -11.84 -5.33
N LYS A 210 5.72 -12.71 -4.74
CA LYS A 210 7.07 -13.03 -5.22
C LYS A 210 7.11 -13.54 -6.66
N GLU A 211 6.02 -14.16 -7.13
CA GLU A 211 5.91 -14.66 -8.51
C GLU A 211 5.45 -13.58 -9.50
N THR A 212 4.66 -12.60 -9.04
CA THR A 212 3.91 -11.70 -9.94
C THR A 212 4.18 -10.23 -9.75
N LEU A 213 4.88 -9.82 -8.68
CA LEU A 213 5.30 -8.44 -8.44
C LEU A 213 6.80 -8.27 -8.63
N ASP A 214 7.18 -7.10 -9.09
CA ASP A 214 8.57 -6.62 -9.11
C ASP A 214 8.95 -6.07 -7.72
N ILE A 215 9.32 -6.97 -6.80
CA ILE A 215 9.70 -6.62 -5.43
C ILE A 215 10.93 -5.70 -5.42
N ASP A 216 11.90 -5.93 -6.29
CA ASP A 216 13.11 -5.08 -6.39
C ASP A 216 12.76 -3.68 -6.90
N GLY A 217 11.82 -3.56 -7.85
CA GLY A 217 11.30 -2.28 -8.31
C GLY A 217 10.58 -1.51 -7.20
N ILE A 218 9.83 -2.22 -6.34
CA ILE A 218 9.18 -1.62 -5.16
C ILE A 218 10.22 -1.08 -4.18
N LEU A 219 11.29 -1.85 -3.88
CA LEU A 219 12.37 -1.42 -3.01
C LEU A 219 13.11 -0.21 -3.57
N LYS A 220 13.41 -0.18 -4.88
CA LYS A 220 14.03 0.98 -5.54
C LYS A 220 13.19 2.25 -5.41
N ILE A 221 11.86 2.14 -5.51
CA ILE A 221 10.98 3.30 -5.29
C ILE A 221 11.07 3.75 -3.82
N ALA A 222 11.11 2.82 -2.87
CA ALA A 222 11.22 3.13 -1.45
C ALA A 222 12.54 3.82 -1.09
N GLU A 223 13.66 3.42 -1.72
CA GLU A 223 15.00 3.99 -1.53
C GLU A 223 15.12 5.42 -2.05
N ASN A 224 14.29 5.80 -3.05
CA ASN A 224 14.26 7.14 -3.62
C ASN A 224 13.39 8.13 -2.83
N ALA A 225 12.90 7.75 -1.66
CA ALA A 225 12.21 8.67 -0.77
C ALA A 225 13.17 9.75 -0.28
N SER A 226 12.74 11.01 -0.25
CA SER A 226 13.54 12.14 0.26
C SER A 226 13.87 11.96 1.74
N GLU A 227 15.05 12.42 2.16
CA GLU A 227 15.44 12.46 3.57
C GLU A 227 14.63 13.48 4.39
#